data_93e5af8fb66d14a39d47a5cab2c55c99
#
_entry.id   93e5af8fb66d14a39d47a5cab2c55c99
#
_cell.length_a   1.000
_cell.length_b   1.000
_cell.length_c   1.000
_cell.angle_alpha   90.00
_cell.angle_beta   90.00
_cell.angle_gamma   90.00
#
_symmetry.space_group_name_H-M   'P 1'
#
loop_
_entity.id
_entity.type
_entity.pdbx_description
1 polymer ?
#
loop_
_entity_poly.entity_id
_entity_poly.type
_entity_poly.pdbx_seq_one_letter_code
_entity_poly.pdbx_strand_id
1 'polypeptide(L)'
;GVLGALGTHAFDILAWLVGPVIDLQAVTRTAIDRRPDAQGVLRAVDADDIALINAELACHQGGTVAAQVALSSVARNGRGCWLEIYGSEGSLVLGSENQKDYVHGFSLTLQRDGEVPRSIQADDDLRFPTTWSDGRVAPVARLQHWWSESIISGQPMVPGLSEGLASQIACDKTA
;
A
#
# COMPACT_ATOMS: atom_id res chain seq x y z
N GLY A 1 -12.86 8.36 3.78
CA GLY A 1 -11.73 8.79 4.61
C GLY A 1 -10.40 8.21 4.13
N VAL A 2 -9.34 8.47 4.88
CA VAL A 2 -7.99 7.98 4.56
C VAL A 2 -7.91 6.45 4.59
N LEU A 3 -8.68 5.83 5.49
CA LEU A 3 -8.75 4.37 5.57
C LEU A 3 -9.25 3.77 4.27
N GLY A 4 -10.38 4.23 3.74
CA GLY A 4 -10.90 3.74 2.46
C GLY A 4 -10.02 4.09 1.25
N ALA A 5 -9.33 5.24 1.29
CA ALA A 5 -8.50 5.69 0.18
C ALA A 5 -7.11 5.02 0.13
N LEU A 6 -6.48 4.78 1.27
CA LEU A 6 -5.13 4.23 1.37
C LEU A 6 -5.07 2.87 2.05
N GLY A 7 -6.06 2.54 2.91
CA GLY A 7 -6.08 1.28 3.66
C GLY A 7 -6.21 0.07 2.74
N THR A 8 -7.06 0.14 1.70
CA THR A 8 -7.20 -0.94 0.72
C THR A 8 -5.87 -1.26 0.04
N HIS A 9 -5.08 -0.25 -0.33
CA HIS A 9 -3.74 -0.45 -0.90
C HIS A 9 -2.77 -1.06 0.12
N ALA A 10 -2.80 -0.59 1.37
CA ALA A 10 -1.93 -1.12 2.41
C ALA A 10 -2.23 -2.59 2.71
N PHE A 11 -3.50 -2.96 2.85
CA PHE A 11 -3.90 -4.34 3.10
C PHE A 11 -3.61 -5.26 1.93
N ASP A 12 -3.80 -4.80 0.69
CA ASP A 12 -3.47 -5.57 -0.51
C ASP A 12 -1.97 -5.88 -0.60
N ILE A 13 -1.12 -4.88 -0.40
CA ILE A 13 0.34 -5.06 -0.39
C ILE A 13 0.77 -6.00 0.74
N LEU A 14 0.22 -5.86 1.95
CA LEU A 14 0.55 -6.74 3.07
C LEU A 14 0.10 -8.17 2.80
N ALA A 15 -1.12 -8.36 2.27
CA ALA A 15 -1.64 -9.67 1.92
C ALA A 15 -0.79 -10.34 0.83
N TRP A 16 -0.35 -9.59 -0.17
CA TRP A 16 0.50 -10.09 -1.24
C TRP A 16 1.91 -10.47 -0.76
N LEU A 17 2.57 -9.60 0.04
CA LEU A 17 3.96 -9.80 0.45
C LEU A 17 4.12 -10.76 1.64
N VAL A 18 3.19 -10.72 2.59
CA VAL A 18 3.32 -11.44 3.87
C VAL A 18 2.24 -12.50 4.01
N GLY A 19 0.99 -12.14 3.80
CA GLY A 19 -0.17 -13.00 3.91
C GLY A 19 -1.43 -12.27 4.35
N PRO A 20 -2.60 -12.92 4.31
CA PRO A 20 -3.88 -12.29 4.60
C PRO A 20 -3.99 -11.80 6.04
N VAL A 21 -4.70 -10.70 6.22
CA VAL A 21 -5.05 -10.16 7.54
C VAL A 21 -6.07 -11.08 8.21
N ILE A 22 -5.75 -11.59 9.40
CA ILE A 22 -6.63 -12.48 10.19
C ILE A 22 -7.26 -11.76 11.36
N ASP A 23 -6.56 -10.81 11.98
CA ASP A 23 -7.10 -9.95 13.04
C ASP A 23 -6.55 -8.54 12.92
N LEU A 24 -7.31 -7.55 13.41
CA LEU A 24 -6.87 -6.17 13.44
C LEU A 24 -7.63 -5.34 14.49
N GLN A 25 -6.96 -4.29 14.95
CA GLN A 25 -7.51 -3.25 15.79
C GLN A 25 -7.09 -1.90 15.23
N ALA A 26 -8.02 -0.95 15.14
CA ALA A 26 -7.75 0.35 14.58
C ALA A 26 -8.26 1.50 15.45
N VAL A 27 -7.58 2.63 15.31
CA VAL A 27 -8.02 3.92 15.81
C VAL A 27 -8.05 4.88 14.64
N THR A 28 -9.23 5.40 14.33
CA THR A 28 -9.42 6.42 13.29
C THR A 28 -9.74 7.78 13.92
N ARG A 29 -9.38 8.87 13.25
CA ARG A 29 -9.66 10.26 13.69
C ARG A 29 -9.86 11.16 12.48
N THR A 30 -10.73 12.14 12.69
CA THR A 30 -10.87 13.32 11.83
C THR A 30 -10.19 14.49 12.54
N ALA A 31 -8.92 14.75 12.20
CA ALA A 31 -8.14 15.83 12.81
C ALA A 31 -8.53 17.21 12.26
N ILE A 32 -9.01 17.26 11.00
CA ILE A 32 -9.53 18.46 10.34
C ILE A 32 -11.02 18.28 10.12
N ASP A 33 -11.82 18.70 11.09
CA ASP A 33 -13.28 18.53 11.12
C ASP A 33 -14.06 19.55 10.26
N ARG A 34 -13.37 20.54 9.70
CA ARG A 34 -13.96 21.55 8.80
C ARG A 34 -13.04 21.81 7.61
N ARG A 35 -13.58 21.71 6.41
CA ARG A 35 -12.84 21.94 5.15
C ARG A 35 -13.62 22.87 4.23
N PRO A 36 -12.94 23.73 3.43
CA PRO A 36 -13.62 24.55 2.43
C PRO A 36 -14.18 23.68 1.30
N ASP A 37 -15.42 23.96 0.91
CA ASP A 37 -16.00 23.43 -0.34
C ASP A 37 -15.44 24.18 -1.55
N ALA A 38 -15.94 23.85 -2.76
CA ALA A 38 -15.50 24.48 -4.01
C ALA A 38 -15.75 25.99 -4.08
N GLN A 39 -16.64 26.52 -3.23
CA GLN A 39 -16.93 27.94 -3.09
C GLN A 39 -16.17 28.60 -1.94
N GLY A 40 -15.31 27.87 -1.24
CA GLY A 40 -14.52 28.34 -0.10
C GLY A 40 -15.30 28.38 1.22
N VAL A 41 -16.51 27.86 1.28
CA VAL A 41 -17.32 27.81 2.50
C VAL A 41 -16.89 26.62 3.36
N LEU A 42 -16.59 26.86 4.63
CA LEU A 42 -16.21 25.79 5.56
C LEU A 42 -17.41 24.87 5.86
N ARG A 43 -17.27 23.59 5.53
CA ARG A 43 -18.22 22.52 5.81
C ARG A 43 -17.67 21.58 6.86
N ALA A 44 -18.54 21.00 7.67
CA ALA A 44 -18.19 19.93 8.58
C ALA A 44 -17.80 18.68 7.79
N VAL A 45 -16.77 17.97 8.26
CA VAL A 45 -16.24 16.72 7.69
C VAL A 45 -16.13 15.69 8.82
N ASP A 46 -16.66 14.51 8.59
CA ASP A 46 -16.62 13.36 9.49
C ASP A 46 -15.72 12.22 8.98
N ALA A 47 -15.26 12.32 7.72
CA ALA A 47 -14.34 11.33 7.15
C ALA A 47 -12.99 11.36 7.87
N ASP A 48 -12.51 10.18 8.22
CA ASP A 48 -11.20 9.99 8.85
C ASP A 48 -10.06 10.52 7.95
N ASP A 49 -9.10 11.20 8.58
CA ASP A 49 -7.87 11.66 7.93
C ASP A 49 -6.61 11.10 8.60
N ILE A 50 -6.80 10.32 9.68
CA ILE A 50 -5.77 9.52 10.36
C ILE A 50 -6.35 8.13 10.64
N ALA A 51 -5.59 7.07 10.35
CA ALA A 51 -5.87 5.71 10.79
C ALA A 51 -4.57 5.05 11.30
N LEU A 52 -4.62 4.52 12.52
CA LEU A 52 -3.55 3.75 13.15
C LEU A 52 -4.08 2.34 13.36
N ILE A 53 -3.40 1.34 12.83
CA ILE A 53 -3.89 -0.03 12.78
C ILE A 53 -2.79 -0.97 13.28
N ASN A 54 -3.13 -1.85 14.20
CA ASN A 54 -2.34 -3.03 14.53
C ASN A 54 -3.05 -4.23 13.93
N ALA A 55 -2.33 -5.08 13.22
CA ALA A 55 -2.88 -6.25 12.54
C ALA A 55 -2.05 -7.50 12.80
N GLU A 56 -2.69 -8.65 12.70
CA GLU A 56 -2.06 -9.96 12.64
C GLU A 56 -2.30 -10.55 11.24
N LEU A 57 -1.24 -11.07 10.64
CA LEU A 57 -1.24 -11.64 9.29
C LEU A 57 -0.93 -13.13 9.36
N ALA A 58 -1.64 -13.96 8.59
CA ALA A 58 -1.25 -15.35 8.39
C ALA A 58 -0.11 -15.41 7.37
N CYS A 59 1.12 -15.67 7.83
CA CYS A 59 2.29 -15.68 6.96
C CYS A 59 2.20 -16.80 5.91
N HIS A 60 2.52 -16.49 4.65
CA HIS A 60 2.55 -17.47 3.55
C HIS A 60 3.50 -18.65 3.83
N GLN A 61 4.54 -18.43 4.63
CA GLN A 61 5.51 -19.45 5.02
C GLN A 61 5.13 -20.20 6.31
N GLY A 62 3.94 -19.92 6.85
CA GLY A 62 3.43 -20.49 8.10
C GLY A 62 3.62 -19.57 9.31
N GLY A 63 2.78 -19.78 10.31
CA GLY A 63 2.73 -18.92 11.49
C GLY A 63 2.02 -17.59 11.28
N THR A 64 2.18 -16.69 12.23
CA THR A 64 1.56 -15.35 12.21
C THR A 64 2.62 -14.26 12.35
N VAL A 65 2.32 -13.10 11.79
CA VAL A 65 3.19 -11.90 11.79
C VAL A 65 2.38 -10.71 12.28
N ALA A 66 2.93 -9.98 13.25
CA ALA A 66 2.38 -8.71 13.69
C ALA A 66 2.76 -7.59 12.71
N ALA A 67 1.80 -6.76 12.37
CA ALA A 67 1.99 -5.60 11.51
C ALA A 67 1.40 -4.33 12.14
N GLN A 68 2.02 -3.19 11.83
CA GLN A 68 1.52 -1.88 12.19
C GLN A 68 1.41 -1.01 10.95
N VAL A 69 0.23 -0.40 10.76
CA VAL A 69 -0.03 0.50 9.63
C VAL A 69 -0.44 1.87 10.15
N ALA A 70 0.23 2.90 9.67
CA ALA A 70 -0.10 4.29 9.97
C ALA A 70 -0.43 5.02 8.66
N LEU A 71 -1.67 5.49 8.56
CA LEU A 71 -2.18 6.24 7.40
C LEU A 71 -2.53 7.65 7.82
N SER A 72 -2.12 8.64 7.05
CA SER A 72 -2.51 10.03 7.28
C SER A 72 -2.53 10.83 5.98
N SER A 73 -3.62 11.53 5.74
CA SER A 73 -3.74 12.53 4.67
C SER A 73 -3.42 13.96 5.15
N VAL A 74 -3.12 14.14 6.44
CA VAL A 74 -2.91 15.46 7.06
C VAL A 74 -1.55 15.62 7.76
N ALA A 75 -0.69 14.60 7.68
CA ALA A 75 0.66 14.66 8.23
C ALA A 75 1.51 15.68 7.45
N ARG A 76 1.76 16.83 8.06
CA ARG A 76 2.63 17.87 7.47
C ARG A 76 4.06 17.39 7.47
N ASN A 77 4.74 17.52 6.33
CA ASN A 77 6.12 17.04 6.14
C ASN A 77 6.27 15.53 6.46
N GLY A 78 5.20 14.76 6.20
CA GLY A 78 5.24 13.32 6.36
C GLY A 78 6.35 12.67 5.52
N ARG A 79 6.85 11.52 5.99
CA ARG A 79 7.96 10.80 5.39
C ARG A 79 7.67 10.26 3.98
N GLY A 80 6.42 10.18 3.57
CA GLY A 80 5.99 9.55 2.34
C GLY A 80 5.47 8.13 2.57
N CYS A 81 5.60 7.25 1.56
CA CYS A 81 5.14 5.86 1.64
C CYS A 81 6.33 4.94 1.94
N TRP A 82 6.25 4.20 3.04
CA TRP A 82 7.30 3.31 3.52
C TRP A 82 6.71 2.00 4.01
N LEU A 83 7.36 0.90 3.65
CA LEU A 83 7.10 -0.44 4.15
C LEU A 83 8.42 -1.03 4.67
N GLU A 84 8.41 -1.46 5.91
CA GLU A 84 9.57 -2.04 6.58
C GLU A 84 9.19 -3.46 7.03
N ILE A 85 9.99 -4.46 6.64
CA ILE A 85 9.79 -5.86 6.99
C ILE A 85 11.04 -6.33 7.76
N TYR A 86 10.82 -6.81 8.96
CA TYR A 86 11.86 -7.33 9.84
C TYR A 86 11.72 -8.84 9.99
N GLY A 87 12.70 -9.58 9.48
CA GLY A 87 12.76 -11.04 9.55
C GLY A 87 13.90 -11.51 10.44
N SER A 88 13.98 -12.82 10.63
CA SER A 88 15.04 -13.46 11.45
C SER A 88 16.45 -13.32 10.89
N GLU A 89 16.58 -13.05 9.57
CA GLU A 89 17.88 -12.97 8.90
C GLU A 89 18.23 -11.54 8.44
N GLY A 90 17.36 -10.57 8.71
CA GLY A 90 17.57 -9.19 8.29
C GLY A 90 16.30 -8.41 8.07
N SER A 91 16.42 -7.28 7.37
CA SER A 91 15.31 -6.38 7.08
C SER A 91 15.25 -5.96 5.63
N LEU A 92 14.03 -5.70 5.16
CA LEU A 92 13.73 -5.06 3.88
C LEU A 92 13.05 -3.72 4.14
N VAL A 93 13.51 -2.68 3.46
CA VAL A 93 12.90 -1.35 3.50
C VAL A 93 12.57 -0.92 2.08
N LEU A 94 11.29 -0.80 1.80
CA LEU A 94 10.74 -0.26 0.55
C LEU A 94 10.15 1.11 0.84
N GLY A 95 10.51 2.14 0.07
CA GLY A 95 9.90 3.43 0.33
C GLY A 95 10.20 4.52 -0.66
N SER A 96 9.42 5.58 -0.59
CA SER A 96 9.56 6.78 -1.38
C SER A 96 8.99 8.00 -0.67
N GLU A 97 9.72 9.11 -0.74
CA GLU A 97 9.23 10.44 -0.41
C GLU A 97 8.43 11.06 -1.56
N ASN A 98 8.61 10.55 -2.78
CA ASN A 98 7.90 10.99 -3.98
C ASN A 98 6.73 10.08 -4.32
N GLN A 99 5.53 10.47 -3.92
CA GLN A 99 4.31 9.71 -4.19
C GLN A 99 3.69 9.99 -5.58
N LYS A 100 4.29 10.86 -6.38
CA LYS A 100 3.82 11.17 -7.73
C LYS A 100 4.53 10.34 -8.81
N ASP A 101 5.67 9.77 -8.49
CA ASP A 101 6.48 9.00 -9.42
C ASP A 101 6.76 7.61 -8.87
N TYR A 102 5.82 6.69 -9.08
CA TYR A 102 5.94 5.29 -8.64
C TYR A 102 6.97 4.49 -9.46
N VAL A 103 7.42 4.98 -10.60
CA VAL A 103 8.42 4.28 -11.43
C VAL A 103 9.84 4.57 -10.95
N HIS A 104 10.10 5.80 -10.50
CA HIS A 104 11.44 6.24 -10.12
C HIS A 104 11.55 6.62 -8.64
N GLY A 105 10.41 6.64 -7.93
CA GLY A 105 10.33 7.15 -6.57
C GLY A 105 10.58 6.10 -5.48
N PHE A 106 10.45 4.80 -5.77
CA PHE A 106 10.60 3.75 -4.78
C PHE A 106 12.02 3.16 -4.80
N SER A 107 12.59 3.04 -3.61
CA SER A 107 13.85 2.33 -3.38
C SER A 107 13.61 1.07 -2.56
N LEU A 108 14.39 0.03 -2.80
CA LEU A 108 14.39 -1.18 -2.01
C LEU A 108 15.78 -1.39 -1.42
N THR A 109 15.85 -1.51 -0.11
CA THR A 109 17.08 -1.77 0.62
C THR A 109 16.95 -3.08 1.38
N LEU A 110 17.93 -3.95 1.24
CA LEU A 110 18.11 -5.16 2.03
C LEU A 110 19.28 -4.99 2.97
N GLN A 111 19.08 -5.35 4.24
CA GLN A 111 20.16 -5.48 5.21
C GLN A 111 20.05 -6.86 5.88
N ARG A 112 21.04 -7.71 5.70
CA ARG A 112 21.18 -8.95 6.45
C ARG A 112 21.93 -8.71 7.76
N ASP A 113 21.74 -9.61 8.71
CA ASP A 113 22.44 -9.52 9.99
C ASP A 113 23.96 -9.55 9.77
N GLY A 114 24.67 -8.60 10.39
CA GLY A 114 26.12 -8.41 10.24
C GLY A 114 26.58 -7.80 8.90
N GLU A 115 25.69 -7.50 7.96
CA GLU A 115 26.01 -6.88 6.67
C GLU A 115 25.67 -5.38 6.64
N VAL A 116 26.33 -4.65 5.76
CA VAL A 116 25.93 -3.27 5.44
C VAL A 116 24.69 -3.25 4.56
N PRO A 117 23.78 -2.28 4.74
CA PRO A 117 22.60 -2.14 3.88
C PRO A 117 23.00 -2.01 2.41
N ARG A 118 22.30 -2.72 1.51
CA ARG A 118 22.50 -2.64 0.08
C ARG A 118 21.21 -2.33 -0.66
N SER A 119 21.27 -1.48 -1.66
CA SER A 119 20.16 -1.23 -2.56
C SER A 119 19.95 -2.44 -3.49
N ILE A 120 18.69 -2.81 -3.66
CA ILE A 120 18.25 -3.83 -4.61
C ILE A 120 17.64 -3.11 -5.83
N GLN A 121 18.10 -3.48 -7.01
CA GLN A 121 17.50 -3.00 -8.25
C GLN A 121 16.47 -4.02 -8.73
N ALA A 122 15.38 -3.51 -9.31
CA ALA A 122 14.42 -4.37 -9.97
C ALA A 122 15.04 -5.06 -11.18
N ASP A 123 14.72 -6.33 -11.37
CA ASP A 123 15.13 -7.09 -12.56
C ASP A 123 14.56 -6.45 -13.84
N ASP A 124 15.25 -6.69 -14.98
CA ASP A 124 14.91 -6.03 -16.24
C ASP A 124 13.50 -6.39 -16.74
N ASP A 125 13.00 -7.60 -16.47
CA ASP A 125 11.67 -8.06 -16.82
C ASP A 125 10.56 -7.38 -15.99
N LEU A 126 10.89 -6.82 -14.82
CA LEU A 126 9.97 -6.05 -14.00
C LEU A 126 9.87 -4.58 -14.44
N ARG A 127 10.78 -4.11 -15.28
CA ARG A 127 10.77 -2.74 -15.77
C ARG A 127 9.57 -2.49 -16.68
N PHE A 128 9.16 -1.23 -16.75
CA PHE A 128 8.12 -0.81 -17.68
C PHE A 128 8.73 -0.50 -19.05
N PRO A 129 8.21 -1.11 -20.14
CA PRO A 129 8.75 -0.86 -21.48
C PRO A 129 8.51 0.59 -21.94
N THR A 130 7.47 1.23 -21.42
CA THR A 130 7.12 2.63 -21.68
C THR A 130 6.79 3.31 -20.37
N THR A 131 7.28 4.53 -20.20
CA THR A 131 7.00 5.40 -19.05
C THR A 131 6.47 6.74 -19.53
N TRP A 132 5.78 7.45 -18.64
CA TRP A 132 5.19 8.76 -18.87
C TRP A 132 5.69 9.74 -17.82
N SER A 133 5.44 11.03 -18.04
CA SER A 133 5.75 12.08 -17.05
C SER A 133 4.99 11.89 -15.72
N ASP A 134 3.81 11.26 -15.76
CA ASP A 134 3.12 10.78 -14.56
C ASP A 134 3.47 9.30 -14.37
N GLY A 135 4.30 8.99 -13.38
CA GLY A 135 4.75 7.62 -13.06
C GLY A 135 3.65 6.64 -12.72
N ARG A 136 2.43 7.12 -12.42
CA ARG A 136 1.26 6.26 -12.15
C ARG A 136 0.68 5.60 -13.40
N VAL A 137 0.95 6.13 -14.58
CA VAL A 137 0.38 5.63 -15.83
C VAL A 137 0.93 4.25 -16.18
N ALA A 138 2.24 4.04 -16.06
CA ALA A 138 2.87 2.78 -16.45
C ALA A 138 2.33 1.55 -15.69
N PRO A 139 2.24 1.54 -14.33
CA PRO A 139 1.65 0.42 -13.60
C PRO A 139 0.16 0.20 -13.94
N VAL A 140 -0.63 1.25 -14.15
CA VAL A 140 -2.03 1.12 -14.55
C VAL A 140 -2.15 0.50 -15.95
N ALA A 141 -1.32 0.93 -16.91
CA ALA A 141 -1.28 0.34 -18.25
C ALA A 141 -0.92 -1.15 -18.22
N ARG A 142 0.02 -1.57 -17.36
CA ARG A 142 0.36 -2.99 -17.16
C ARG A 142 -0.85 -3.78 -16.62
N LEU A 143 -1.56 -3.27 -15.63
CA LEU A 143 -2.76 -3.92 -15.10
C LEU A 143 -3.86 -4.04 -16.15
N GLN A 144 -4.07 -3.01 -16.97
CA GLN A 144 -5.05 -3.04 -18.07
C GLN A 144 -4.67 -4.08 -19.13
N HIS A 145 -3.38 -4.22 -19.44
CA HIS A 145 -2.90 -5.25 -20.35
C HIS A 145 -3.18 -6.65 -19.79
N TRP A 146 -2.82 -6.94 -18.55
CA TRP A 146 -3.10 -8.23 -17.91
C TRP A 146 -4.60 -8.53 -17.84
N TRP A 147 -5.42 -7.52 -17.60
CA TRP A 147 -6.86 -7.68 -17.62
C TRP A 147 -7.38 -8.04 -19.01
N SER A 148 -6.88 -7.39 -20.06
CA SER A 148 -7.21 -7.74 -21.44
C SER A 148 -6.83 -9.20 -21.77
N GLU A 149 -5.64 -9.64 -21.39
CA GLU A 149 -5.19 -11.02 -21.58
C GLU A 149 -6.07 -12.02 -20.81
N SER A 150 -6.48 -11.66 -19.59
CA SER A 150 -7.41 -12.45 -18.78
C SER A 150 -8.76 -12.64 -19.49
N ILE A 151 -9.30 -11.58 -20.09
CA ILE A 151 -10.57 -11.65 -20.86
C ILE A 151 -10.40 -12.56 -22.09
N ILE A 152 -9.31 -12.39 -22.84
CA ILE A 152 -9.04 -13.15 -24.07
C ILE A 152 -8.81 -14.65 -23.76
N SER A 153 -8.03 -14.94 -22.72
CA SER A 153 -7.66 -16.32 -22.34
C SER A 153 -8.73 -17.04 -21.53
N GLY A 154 -9.67 -16.29 -20.92
CA GLY A 154 -10.63 -16.83 -19.95
C GLY A 154 -10.00 -17.29 -18.64
N GLN A 155 -8.72 -16.93 -18.38
CA GLN A 155 -8.04 -17.22 -17.12
C GLN A 155 -8.11 -16.00 -16.19
N PRO A 156 -8.41 -16.19 -14.88
CA PRO A 156 -8.45 -15.07 -13.95
C PRO A 156 -7.05 -14.46 -13.79
N MET A 157 -6.99 -13.13 -13.75
CA MET A 157 -5.76 -12.42 -13.38
C MET A 157 -5.62 -12.28 -11.86
N VAL A 158 -4.37 -12.12 -11.41
CA VAL A 158 -4.03 -11.75 -10.03
C VAL A 158 -3.10 -10.52 -10.09
N PRO A 159 -3.42 -9.42 -9.38
CA PRO A 159 -4.58 -9.23 -8.49
C PRO A 159 -5.91 -9.11 -9.25
N GLY A 160 -6.98 -9.60 -8.64
CA GLY A 160 -8.34 -9.60 -9.19
C GLY A 160 -9.39 -9.16 -8.17
N LEU A 161 -10.64 -9.60 -8.38
CA LEU A 161 -11.75 -9.22 -7.52
C LEU A 161 -11.65 -9.81 -6.10
N SER A 162 -11.03 -10.99 -5.95
CA SER A 162 -10.82 -11.64 -4.65
C SER A 162 -9.89 -10.84 -3.76
N GLU A 163 -8.79 -10.34 -4.30
CA GLU A 163 -7.82 -9.51 -3.59
C GLU A 163 -8.44 -8.15 -3.22
N GLY A 164 -9.18 -7.55 -4.15
CA GLY A 164 -9.91 -6.31 -3.89
C GLY A 164 -10.97 -6.47 -2.80
N LEU A 165 -11.72 -7.58 -2.81
CA LEU A 165 -12.72 -7.89 -1.77
C LEU A 165 -12.05 -8.12 -0.41
N ALA A 166 -10.96 -8.87 -0.36
CA ALA A 166 -10.22 -9.11 0.89
C ALA A 166 -9.73 -7.81 1.52
N SER A 167 -9.18 -6.91 0.72
CA SER A 167 -8.72 -5.59 1.17
C SER A 167 -9.87 -4.72 1.67
N GLN A 168 -11.03 -4.76 1.00
CA GLN A 168 -12.23 -4.05 1.46
C GLN A 168 -12.75 -4.60 2.78
N ILE A 169 -12.83 -5.93 2.93
CA ILE A 169 -13.25 -6.58 4.19
C ILE A 169 -12.32 -6.17 5.35
N ALA A 170 -11.00 -6.07 5.10
CA ALA A 170 -10.07 -5.60 6.12
C ALA A 170 -10.35 -4.13 6.51
N CYS A 171 -10.64 -3.25 5.55
CA CYS A 171 -11.05 -1.88 5.83
C CYS A 171 -12.36 -1.82 6.64
N ASP A 172 -13.36 -2.62 6.29
CA ASP A 172 -14.66 -2.60 6.96
C ASP A 172 -14.58 -3.10 8.42
N LYS A 173 -13.64 -4.00 8.72
CA LYS A 173 -13.37 -4.45 10.09
C LYS A 173 -12.73 -3.38 10.98
N THR A 174 -12.19 -2.31 10.41
CA THR A 174 -11.57 -1.19 11.15
C THR A 174 -12.56 -0.07 11.47
N ALA A 175 -13.76 -0.08 10.89
CA ALA A 175 -14.75 0.99 10.97
C ALA A 175 -15.60 0.98 12.26
#